data_3a8e1cc9a30b7026fcb3efe6d8d42eb5
#
_entry.id   3a8e1cc9a30b7026fcb3efe6d8d42eb5
#
_cell.length_a   1.000
_cell.length_b   1.000
_cell.length_c   1.000
_cell.angle_alpha   90.00
_cell.angle_beta   90.00
_cell.angle_gamma   90.00
#
_symmetry.space_group_name_H-M   'P 1'
#
loop_
_entity.id
_entity.type
_entity.pdbx_description
1 polymer ?
#
loop_
_entity_poly.entity_id
_entity_poly.type
_entity_poly.pdbx_seq_one_letter_code
_entity_poly.pdbx_strand_id
1 'polypeptide(L)'
;MWPLGHAAVGYLLYTLATRSRFDQPPGQIAVLALLVGTQFPDLLDKPLAWYLAVLPTGRTLAHTLLVLLPVSVAAVALARRTARAEYGIAFALGALAHTLADAAPSLWGAADPNHLLWPLTPVEPYESGAPSVIGLFRESLGDPYFLLEFALAAVALALWRRDGAPGLAAVRALADRVRPDRSASGSN
;
A
#
# COMPACT_ATOMS: atom_id res chain seq x y z
N MET A 1 10.62 -1.77 0.03
CA MET A 1 9.85 -2.74 0.87
C MET A 1 9.01 -3.67 0.02
N TRP A 2 8.61 -4.83 0.55
CA TRP A 2 7.65 -5.73 -0.07
C TRP A 2 6.21 -5.36 0.31
N PRO A 3 5.18 -5.87 -0.40
CA PRO A 3 3.77 -5.51 -0.15
C PRO A 3 3.31 -5.69 1.30
N LEU A 4 3.83 -6.71 2.00
CA LEU A 4 3.52 -6.98 3.41
C LEU A 4 4.04 -5.85 4.32
N GLY A 5 5.26 -5.39 4.10
CA GLY A 5 5.87 -4.29 4.84
C GLY A 5 5.10 -2.98 4.66
N HIS A 6 4.73 -2.65 3.42
CA HIS A 6 3.92 -1.45 3.14
C HIS A 6 2.56 -1.48 3.86
N ALA A 7 1.87 -2.63 3.81
CA ALA A 7 0.60 -2.79 4.51
C ALA A 7 0.77 -2.64 6.04
N ALA A 8 1.84 -3.22 6.60
CA ALA A 8 2.15 -3.13 8.02
C ALA A 8 2.45 -1.70 8.45
N VAL A 9 3.36 -1.00 7.77
CA VAL A 9 3.71 0.40 8.06
C VAL A 9 2.48 1.29 7.95
N GLY A 10 1.71 1.17 6.86
CA GLY A 10 0.48 1.93 6.67
C GLY A 10 -0.52 1.71 7.80
N TYR A 11 -0.76 0.45 8.20
CA TYR A 11 -1.69 0.14 9.29
C TYR A 11 -1.20 0.71 10.63
N LEU A 12 0.08 0.56 10.96
CA LEU A 12 0.66 1.08 12.19
C LEU A 12 0.53 2.61 12.29
N LEU A 13 0.85 3.33 11.22
CA LEU A 13 0.71 4.78 11.17
C LEU A 13 -0.75 5.22 11.28
N TYR A 14 -1.65 4.53 10.57
CA TYR A 14 -3.06 4.89 10.58
C TYR A 14 -3.74 4.60 11.92
N THR A 15 -3.48 3.44 12.55
CA THR A 15 -4.01 3.13 13.88
C THR A 15 -3.47 4.08 14.95
N LEU A 16 -2.18 4.48 14.85
CA LEU A 16 -1.62 5.49 15.72
C LEU A 16 -2.33 6.85 15.54
N ALA A 17 -2.53 7.28 14.31
CA ALA A 17 -3.20 8.55 14.00
C ALA A 17 -4.67 8.57 14.48
N THR A 18 -5.43 7.48 14.26
CA THR A 18 -6.84 7.41 14.70
C THR A 18 -6.96 7.35 16.22
N ARG A 19 -6.11 6.58 16.88
CA ARG A 19 -6.10 6.51 18.36
C ARG A 19 -5.68 7.81 19.00
N SER A 20 -4.64 8.47 18.50
CA SER A 20 -4.17 9.75 19.05
C SER A 20 -5.17 10.90 18.82
N ARG A 21 -5.94 10.86 17.73
CA ARG A 21 -6.87 11.93 17.35
C ARG A 21 -8.29 11.72 17.85
N PHE A 22 -8.77 10.47 17.91
CA PHE A 22 -10.17 10.14 18.16
C PHE A 22 -10.37 9.13 19.30
N ASP A 23 -9.29 8.63 19.91
CA ASP A 23 -9.30 7.57 20.91
C ASP A 23 -10.06 6.31 20.48
N GLN A 24 -10.02 6.02 19.17
CA GLN A 24 -10.75 4.90 18.55
C GLN A 24 -9.86 4.13 17.57
N PRO A 25 -10.10 2.81 17.40
CA PRO A 25 -9.44 2.04 16.36
C PRO A 25 -9.92 2.46 14.97
N PRO A 26 -9.16 2.11 13.90
CA PRO A 26 -9.54 2.36 12.52
C PRO A 26 -10.90 1.79 12.14
N GLY A 27 -11.67 2.53 11.32
CA GLY A 27 -12.94 2.07 10.77
C GLY A 27 -12.78 0.96 9.70
N GLN A 28 -13.82 0.11 9.56
CA GLN A 28 -13.82 -1.07 8.68
C GLN A 28 -13.44 -0.75 7.21
N ILE A 29 -14.12 0.22 6.60
CA ILE A 29 -13.90 0.59 5.20
C ILE A 29 -12.65 1.46 5.05
N ALA A 30 -12.35 2.28 6.04
CA ALA A 30 -11.15 3.12 6.03
C ALA A 30 -9.87 2.26 5.99
N VAL A 31 -9.83 1.12 6.69
CA VAL A 31 -8.69 0.18 6.60
C VAL A 31 -8.56 -0.43 5.21
N LEU A 32 -9.66 -0.75 4.53
CA LEU A 32 -9.60 -1.24 3.15
C LEU A 32 -9.08 -0.16 2.20
N ALA A 33 -9.52 1.09 2.35
CA ALA A 33 -9.00 2.22 1.57
C ALA A 33 -7.51 2.46 1.84
N LEU A 34 -7.07 2.34 3.10
CA LEU A 34 -5.67 2.39 3.49
C LEU A 34 -4.85 1.30 2.78
N LEU A 35 -5.30 0.04 2.84
CA LEU A 35 -4.60 -1.08 2.22
C LEU A 35 -4.50 -0.91 0.70
N VAL A 36 -5.54 -0.42 0.05
CA VAL A 36 -5.47 -0.04 -1.38
C VAL A 36 -4.42 1.05 -1.59
N GLY A 37 -4.41 2.09 -0.76
CA GLY A 37 -3.41 3.14 -0.81
C GLY A 37 -1.98 2.61 -0.65
N THR A 38 -1.74 1.70 0.30
CA THR A 38 -0.40 1.11 0.52
C THR A 38 0.12 0.26 -0.63
N GLN A 39 -0.73 -0.15 -1.56
CA GLN A 39 -0.32 -0.91 -2.75
C GLN A 39 -0.40 -0.09 -4.04
N PHE A 40 -1.07 1.06 -4.00
CA PHE A 40 -1.39 1.87 -5.18
C PHE A 40 -0.16 2.24 -6.02
N PRO A 41 0.96 2.75 -5.45
CA PRO A 41 2.13 3.10 -6.25
C PRO A 41 2.70 1.91 -7.02
N ASP A 42 2.84 0.77 -6.36
CA ASP A 42 3.37 -0.46 -6.95
C ASP A 42 2.45 -1.05 -8.03
N LEU A 43 1.13 -1.00 -7.81
CA LEU A 43 0.14 -1.49 -8.76
C LEU A 43 0.12 -0.70 -10.08
N LEU A 44 0.56 0.56 -10.06
CA LEU A 44 0.69 1.37 -11.26
C LEU A 44 2.09 1.26 -11.87
N ASP A 45 3.14 1.53 -11.11
CA ASP A 45 4.47 1.69 -11.68
C ASP A 45 5.09 0.37 -12.13
N LYS A 46 4.93 -0.72 -11.36
CA LYS A 46 5.55 -2.00 -11.71
C LYS A 46 5.01 -2.59 -13.01
N PRO A 47 3.69 -2.66 -13.28
CA PRO A 47 3.20 -3.10 -14.58
C PRO A 47 3.67 -2.23 -15.73
N LEU A 48 3.69 -0.90 -15.55
CA LEU A 48 4.11 0.04 -16.57
C LEU A 48 5.61 -0.06 -16.88
N ALA A 49 6.45 -0.33 -15.88
CA ALA A 49 7.88 -0.51 -16.06
C ALA A 49 8.25 -1.91 -16.54
N TRP A 50 7.71 -2.97 -15.89
CA TRP A 50 8.17 -4.35 -16.08
C TRP A 50 7.60 -5.02 -17.34
N TYR A 51 6.34 -4.73 -17.66
CA TYR A 51 5.64 -5.43 -18.76
C TYR A 51 5.41 -4.54 -19.97
N LEU A 52 5.18 -3.24 -19.76
CA LEU A 52 4.91 -2.29 -20.85
C LEU A 52 6.12 -1.45 -21.24
N ALA A 53 7.17 -1.43 -20.42
CA ALA A 53 8.42 -0.68 -20.63
C ALA A 53 8.20 0.83 -20.95
N VAL A 54 7.11 1.42 -20.41
CA VAL A 54 6.79 2.85 -20.60
C VAL A 54 7.36 3.72 -19.49
N LEU A 55 7.79 3.14 -18.37
CA LEU A 55 8.47 3.84 -17.29
C LEU A 55 9.89 3.30 -17.13
N PRO A 56 10.86 4.13 -16.72
CA PRO A 56 12.25 3.72 -16.56
C PRO A 56 12.42 2.71 -15.42
N THR A 57 11.64 2.83 -14.35
CA THR A 57 11.67 1.91 -13.20
C THR A 57 10.27 1.71 -12.62
N GLY A 58 10.10 0.69 -11.77
CA GLY A 58 8.87 0.47 -11.01
C GLY A 58 8.68 1.42 -9.82
N ARG A 59 9.41 2.55 -9.78
CA ARG A 59 9.33 3.58 -8.74
C ARG A 59 9.49 4.97 -9.35
N THR A 60 8.51 5.39 -10.15
CA THR A 60 8.54 6.69 -10.84
C THR A 60 7.22 7.42 -10.76
N LEU A 61 6.26 7.11 -11.65
CA LEU A 61 5.03 7.88 -11.84
C LEU A 61 4.18 8.01 -10.57
N ALA A 62 3.84 6.89 -9.95
CA ALA A 62 2.99 6.88 -8.75
C ALA A 62 3.80 6.98 -7.44
N HIS A 63 5.13 6.86 -7.50
CA HIS A 63 6.01 7.05 -6.36
C HIS A 63 6.51 8.50 -6.22
N THR A 64 6.42 9.31 -7.29
CA THR A 64 6.82 10.71 -7.17
C THR A 64 5.80 11.53 -6.38
N LEU A 65 6.29 12.39 -5.50
CA LEU A 65 5.43 13.32 -4.74
C LEU A 65 4.70 14.30 -5.66
N LEU A 66 5.25 14.58 -6.85
CA LEU A 66 4.63 15.46 -7.84
C LEU A 66 3.30 14.92 -8.37
N VAL A 67 3.12 13.61 -8.43
CA VAL A 67 1.85 12.96 -8.81
C VAL A 67 1.08 12.51 -7.58
N LEU A 68 1.75 11.95 -6.59
CA LEU A 68 1.10 11.34 -5.43
C LEU A 68 0.37 12.37 -4.56
N LEU A 69 0.92 13.58 -4.37
CA LEU A 69 0.25 14.63 -3.60
C LEU A 69 -1.04 15.11 -4.28
N PRO A 70 -1.07 15.49 -5.58
CA PRO A 70 -2.31 15.80 -6.28
C PRO A 70 -3.34 14.67 -6.25
N VAL A 71 -2.92 13.41 -6.46
CA VAL A 71 -3.80 12.24 -6.38
C VAL A 71 -4.39 12.09 -4.98
N SER A 72 -3.57 12.25 -3.94
CA SER A 72 -4.02 12.20 -2.54
C SER A 72 -5.05 13.30 -2.24
N VAL A 73 -4.78 14.53 -2.69
CA VAL A 73 -5.73 15.65 -2.54
C VAL A 73 -7.03 15.37 -3.27
N ALA A 74 -6.96 14.86 -4.51
CA ALA A 74 -8.13 14.51 -5.30
C ALA A 74 -8.95 13.38 -4.63
N ALA A 75 -8.30 12.35 -4.10
CA ALA A 75 -8.96 11.26 -3.37
C ALA A 75 -9.72 11.80 -2.13
N VAL A 76 -9.10 12.68 -1.34
CA VAL A 76 -9.75 13.30 -0.19
C VAL A 76 -10.90 14.20 -0.62
N ALA A 77 -10.72 15.03 -1.66
CA ALA A 77 -11.75 15.93 -2.16
C ALA A 77 -12.97 15.15 -2.69
N LEU A 78 -12.73 14.05 -3.41
CA LEU A 78 -13.79 13.19 -3.92
C LEU A 78 -14.53 12.47 -2.77
N ALA A 79 -13.82 11.93 -1.80
CA ALA A 79 -14.41 11.29 -0.64
C ALA A 79 -15.26 12.25 0.20
N ARG A 80 -14.85 13.52 0.30
CA ARG A 80 -15.63 14.58 0.98
C ARG A 80 -16.98 14.84 0.32
N ARG A 81 -17.09 14.70 -1.01
CA ARG A 81 -18.37 14.88 -1.72
C ARG A 81 -19.44 13.87 -1.30
N THR A 82 -19.03 12.72 -0.79
CA THR A 82 -19.91 11.65 -0.28
C THR A 82 -19.97 11.61 1.26
N ALA A 83 -19.50 12.66 1.94
CA ALA A 83 -19.37 12.73 3.40
C ALA A 83 -18.49 11.59 4.01
N ARG A 84 -17.53 11.07 3.25
CA ARG A 84 -16.65 9.95 3.63
C ARG A 84 -15.17 10.31 3.54
N ALA A 85 -14.83 11.52 3.98
CA ALA A 85 -13.45 12.05 3.92
C ALA A 85 -12.41 11.11 4.51
N GLU A 86 -12.76 10.33 5.53
CA GLU A 86 -11.92 9.34 6.17
C GLU A 86 -11.33 8.29 5.22
N TYR A 87 -12.08 7.89 4.16
CA TYR A 87 -11.60 6.91 3.19
C TYR A 87 -10.52 7.50 2.27
N GLY A 88 -10.72 8.75 1.83
CA GLY A 88 -9.71 9.47 1.06
C GLY A 88 -8.44 9.74 1.87
N ILE A 89 -8.59 10.10 3.16
CA ILE A 89 -7.47 10.32 4.08
C ILE A 89 -6.72 9.01 4.31
N ALA A 90 -7.43 7.90 4.55
CA ALA A 90 -6.82 6.60 4.75
C ALA A 90 -6.04 6.13 3.49
N PHE A 91 -6.64 6.27 2.30
CA PHE A 91 -5.96 5.99 1.03
C PHE A 91 -4.68 6.85 0.88
N ALA A 92 -4.80 8.17 1.05
CA ALA A 92 -3.68 9.09 0.91
C ALA A 92 -2.54 8.78 1.89
N LEU A 93 -2.89 8.49 3.16
CA LEU A 93 -1.91 8.10 4.17
C LEU A 93 -1.22 6.79 3.78
N GLY A 94 -1.97 5.80 3.28
CA GLY A 94 -1.41 4.54 2.81
C GLY A 94 -0.43 4.73 1.66
N ALA A 95 -0.80 5.51 0.65
CA ALA A 95 0.03 5.76 -0.53
C ALA A 95 1.30 6.57 -0.19
N LEU A 96 1.18 7.58 0.67
CA LEU A 96 2.34 8.33 1.16
C LEU A 96 3.25 7.47 2.05
N ALA A 97 2.68 6.66 2.95
CA ALA A 97 3.45 5.75 3.78
C ALA A 97 4.25 4.74 2.95
N HIS A 98 3.65 4.21 1.85
CA HIS A 98 4.34 3.34 0.90
C HIS A 98 5.58 4.02 0.33
N THR A 99 5.41 5.16 -0.32
CA THR A 99 6.50 5.88 -1.00
C THR A 99 7.60 6.32 -0.03
N LEU A 100 7.23 6.77 1.17
CA LEU A 100 8.21 7.16 2.19
C LEU A 100 8.95 5.94 2.77
N ALA A 101 8.28 4.80 2.93
CA ALA A 101 8.93 3.56 3.34
C ALA A 101 9.92 3.05 2.29
N ASP A 102 9.61 3.20 1.00
CA ASP A 102 10.55 2.86 -0.08
C ASP A 102 11.74 3.83 -0.17
N ALA A 103 11.54 5.08 0.23
CA ALA A 103 12.63 6.04 0.33
C ALA A 103 13.45 5.93 1.63
N ALA A 104 12.95 5.25 2.67
CA ALA A 104 13.62 5.18 3.97
C ALA A 104 15.08 4.69 3.92
N PRO A 105 15.47 3.70 3.08
CA PRO A 105 16.87 3.27 2.95
C PRO A 105 17.85 4.39 2.58
N SER A 106 17.39 5.48 1.96
CA SER A 106 18.23 6.63 1.66
C SER A 106 18.74 7.35 2.90
N LEU A 107 18.06 7.23 4.03
CA LEU A 107 18.44 7.88 5.29
C LEU A 107 19.77 7.34 5.86
N TRP A 108 20.19 6.14 5.45
CA TRP A 108 21.48 5.56 5.81
C TRP A 108 22.37 5.25 4.58
N GLY A 109 22.07 5.86 3.44
CA GLY A 109 22.88 5.76 2.23
C GLY A 109 22.76 4.44 1.46
N ALA A 110 21.75 3.62 1.75
CA ALA A 110 21.53 2.33 1.06
C ALA A 110 20.69 2.45 -0.23
N ALA A 111 20.14 3.61 -0.53
CA ALA A 111 19.37 3.87 -1.75
C ALA A 111 19.40 5.36 -2.09
N ASP A 112 19.01 5.69 -3.34
CA ASP A 112 18.86 7.07 -3.79
C ASP A 112 17.35 7.45 -3.78
N PRO A 113 16.94 8.57 -3.14
CA PRO A 113 15.55 9.02 -3.08
C PRO A 113 15.08 9.76 -4.35
N ASN A 114 15.81 9.75 -5.44
CA ASN A 114 15.54 10.51 -6.67
C ASN A 114 14.14 10.27 -7.22
N HIS A 115 13.58 9.07 -7.05
CA HIS A 115 12.21 8.76 -7.46
C HIS A 115 11.16 9.67 -6.82
N LEU A 116 11.42 10.25 -5.65
CA LEU A 116 10.47 11.14 -4.97
C LEU A 116 10.18 12.42 -5.76
N LEU A 117 11.11 12.86 -6.59
CA LEU A 117 10.99 14.08 -7.40
C LEU A 117 11.06 13.82 -8.91
N TRP A 118 10.95 12.56 -9.34
CA TRP A 118 10.90 12.24 -10.76
C TRP A 118 9.72 12.99 -11.44
N PRO A 119 9.86 13.53 -12.66
CA PRO A 119 11.01 13.50 -13.57
C PRO A 119 12.03 14.64 -13.36
N LEU A 120 11.91 15.46 -12.31
CA LEU A 120 12.86 16.57 -12.05
C LEU A 120 14.25 16.05 -11.66
N THR A 121 14.30 14.89 -11.00
CA THR A 121 15.54 14.17 -10.69
C THR A 121 15.61 12.89 -11.51
N PRO A 122 16.78 12.57 -12.10
CA PRO A 122 16.94 11.36 -12.91
C PRO A 122 16.89 10.10 -12.03
N VAL A 123 16.40 9.02 -12.60
CA VAL A 123 16.46 7.66 -12.03
C VAL A 123 17.16 6.75 -13.03
N GLU A 124 17.95 5.79 -12.54
CA GLU A 124 18.60 4.81 -13.38
C GLU A 124 17.58 3.80 -13.92
N PRO A 125 17.41 3.70 -15.26
CA PRO A 125 16.49 2.74 -15.85
C PRO A 125 16.88 1.29 -15.54
N TYR A 126 15.89 0.40 -15.48
CA TYR A 126 16.18 -1.03 -15.41
C TYR A 126 16.86 -1.52 -16.68
N GLU A 127 17.96 -2.25 -16.53
CA GLU A 127 18.68 -2.88 -17.65
C GLU A 127 17.90 -4.08 -18.26
N SER A 128 17.01 -4.69 -17.49
CA SER A 128 16.19 -5.84 -17.88
C SER A 128 14.72 -5.64 -17.48
N GLY A 129 13.80 -6.35 -18.16
CA GLY A 129 12.37 -6.33 -17.87
C GLY A 129 12.01 -6.87 -16.49
N ALA A 130 10.79 -7.43 -16.34
CA ALA A 130 10.28 -7.92 -15.08
C ALA A 130 11.25 -8.87 -14.37
N PRO A 131 11.66 -8.57 -13.13
CA PRO A 131 12.54 -9.46 -12.39
C PRO A 131 11.78 -10.73 -11.97
N SER A 132 12.52 -11.82 -11.77
CA SER A 132 11.95 -13.03 -11.17
C SER A 132 11.56 -12.75 -9.70
N VAL A 133 10.29 -12.96 -9.36
CA VAL A 133 9.79 -12.79 -7.97
C VAL A 133 10.57 -13.68 -7.00
N ILE A 134 10.92 -14.91 -7.41
CA ILE A 134 11.72 -15.85 -6.59
C ILE A 134 13.14 -15.33 -6.43
N GLY A 135 13.73 -14.77 -7.50
CA GLY A 135 15.05 -14.13 -7.47
C GLY A 135 15.08 -12.97 -6.49
N LEU A 136 14.15 -12.02 -6.63
CA LEU A 136 14.01 -10.88 -5.72
C LEU A 136 13.85 -11.33 -4.26
N PHE A 137 13.04 -12.35 -4.01
CA PHE A 137 12.82 -12.86 -2.66
C PHE A 137 14.12 -13.40 -2.05
N ARG A 138 14.87 -14.21 -2.82
CA ARG A 138 16.15 -14.77 -2.37
C ARG A 138 17.18 -13.69 -2.08
N GLU A 139 17.30 -12.69 -2.94
CA GLU A 139 18.20 -11.55 -2.76
C GLU A 139 17.83 -10.72 -1.52
N SER A 140 16.52 -10.57 -1.26
CA SER A 140 16.03 -9.81 -0.10
C SER A 140 16.31 -10.50 1.25
N LEU A 141 16.49 -11.84 1.31
CA LEU A 141 16.68 -12.58 2.56
C LEU A 141 17.92 -12.13 3.36
N GLY A 142 18.91 -11.54 2.71
CA GLY A 142 20.10 -10.98 3.35
C GLY A 142 19.96 -9.52 3.79
N ASP A 143 18.87 -8.85 3.45
CA ASP A 143 18.65 -7.44 3.77
C ASP A 143 17.95 -7.26 5.13
N PRO A 144 18.59 -6.63 6.13
CA PRO A 144 17.97 -6.36 7.43
C PRO A 144 16.67 -5.54 7.31
N TYR A 145 16.56 -4.65 6.32
CA TYR A 145 15.37 -3.86 6.08
C TYR A 145 14.19 -4.73 5.61
N PHE A 146 14.47 -5.75 4.80
CA PHE A 146 13.48 -6.75 4.43
C PHE A 146 13.06 -7.61 5.64
N LEU A 147 14.01 -8.02 6.48
CA LEU A 147 13.70 -8.82 7.68
C LEU A 147 12.87 -8.02 8.70
N LEU A 148 13.10 -6.70 8.81
CA LEU A 148 12.31 -5.80 9.64
C LEU A 148 10.82 -5.81 9.25
N GLU A 149 10.48 -6.03 7.98
CA GLU A 149 9.09 -6.07 7.52
C GLU A 149 8.26 -7.14 8.25
N PHE A 150 8.85 -8.30 8.53
CA PHE A 150 8.16 -9.39 9.25
C PHE A 150 7.89 -9.01 10.70
N ALA A 151 8.82 -8.32 11.37
CA ALA A 151 8.59 -7.80 12.72
C ALA A 151 7.47 -6.74 12.73
N LEU A 152 7.50 -5.79 11.79
CA LEU A 152 6.43 -4.79 11.62
C LEU A 152 5.09 -5.43 11.30
N ALA A 153 5.08 -6.45 10.44
CA ALA A 153 3.87 -7.19 10.10
C ALA A 153 3.29 -7.95 11.30
N ALA A 154 4.14 -8.56 12.14
CA ALA A 154 3.70 -9.23 13.35
C ALA A 154 3.05 -8.25 14.33
N VAL A 155 3.66 -7.08 14.55
CA VAL A 155 3.10 -6.01 15.40
C VAL A 155 1.79 -5.47 14.80
N ALA A 156 1.77 -5.18 13.50
CA ALA A 156 0.57 -4.71 12.81
C ALA A 156 -0.59 -5.73 12.91
N LEU A 157 -0.29 -7.02 12.73
CA LEU A 157 -1.27 -8.11 12.84
C LEU A 157 -1.81 -8.24 14.27
N ALA A 158 -0.97 -8.11 15.28
CA ALA A 158 -1.38 -8.15 16.68
C ALA A 158 -2.31 -6.99 17.02
N LEU A 159 -1.95 -5.76 16.59
CA LEU A 159 -2.81 -4.57 16.76
C LEU A 159 -4.11 -4.69 15.96
N TRP A 160 -4.06 -5.14 14.70
CA TRP A 160 -5.23 -5.33 13.87
C TRP A 160 -6.23 -6.32 14.49
N ARG A 161 -5.74 -7.42 15.08
CA ARG A 161 -6.58 -8.36 15.83
C ARG A 161 -7.18 -7.72 17.08
N ARG A 162 -6.37 -6.97 17.84
CA ARG A 162 -6.82 -6.22 19.03
C ARG A 162 -7.88 -5.17 18.67
N ASP A 163 -7.79 -4.57 17.49
CA ASP A 163 -8.74 -3.59 16.95
C ASP A 163 -10.04 -4.23 16.43
N GLY A 164 -10.21 -5.55 16.58
CA GLY A 164 -11.40 -6.27 16.08
C GLY A 164 -11.34 -6.64 14.60
N ALA A 165 -10.14 -6.74 14.04
CA ALA A 165 -9.88 -7.11 12.64
C ALA A 165 -10.64 -6.22 11.62
N PRO A 166 -10.48 -4.88 11.66
CA PRO A 166 -11.23 -3.97 10.81
C PRO A 166 -10.99 -4.28 9.32
N GLY A 167 -12.06 -4.19 8.51
CA GLY A 167 -12.07 -4.57 7.11
C GLY A 167 -12.51 -6.01 6.85
N LEU A 168 -12.29 -6.95 7.79
CA LEU A 168 -12.59 -8.36 7.57
C LEU A 168 -14.10 -8.63 7.42
N ALA A 169 -14.94 -7.95 8.18
CA ALA A 169 -16.40 -8.08 8.06
C ALA A 169 -16.91 -7.58 6.69
N ALA A 170 -16.36 -6.48 6.20
CA ALA A 170 -16.72 -5.95 4.88
C ALA A 170 -16.29 -6.89 3.74
N VAL A 171 -15.10 -7.48 3.83
CA VAL A 171 -14.62 -8.48 2.85
C VAL A 171 -15.49 -9.73 2.86
N ARG A 172 -15.84 -10.24 4.05
CA ARG A 172 -16.74 -11.40 4.18
C ARG A 172 -18.12 -11.12 3.58
N ALA A 173 -18.72 -9.98 3.91
CA ALA A 173 -20.02 -9.58 3.35
C ALA A 173 -20.00 -9.46 1.82
N LEU A 174 -18.89 -9.00 1.23
CA LEU A 174 -18.71 -8.97 -0.22
C LEU A 174 -18.57 -10.37 -0.80
N ALA A 175 -17.78 -11.23 -0.18
CA ALA A 175 -17.59 -12.61 -0.62
C ALA A 175 -18.91 -13.43 -0.58
N ASP A 176 -19.74 -13.21 0.43
CA ASP A 176 -21.05 -13.87 0.55
C ASP A 176 -22.04 -13.44 -0.52
N ARG A 177 -21.96 -12.17 -0.99
CA ARG A 177 -22.78 -11.67 -2.12
C ARG A 177 -22.39 -12.27 -3.48
N VAL A 178 -21.14 -12.67 -3.64
CA VAL A 178 -20.59 -13.22 -4.90
C VAL A 178 -20.74 -14.76 -4.94
N ARG A 179 -21.01 -15.43 -3.82
CA ARG A 179 -21.24 -16.87 -3.81
C ARG A 179 -22.57 -17.21 -4.49
N PRO A 180 -22.58 -18.02 -5.57
CA PRO A 180 -23.84 -18.47 -6.17
C PRO A 180 -24.61 -19.34 -5.15
N ASP A 181 -25.93 -19.12 -5.08
CA ASP A 181 -26.85 -19.93 -4.27
C ASP A 181 -26.70 -21.41 -4.60
N ARG A 182 -26.12 -22.19 -3.69
CA ARG A 182 -26.02 -23.64 -3.79
C ARG A 182 -27.35 -24.36 -3.54
N SER A 183 -28.43 -23.62 -3.26
CA SER A 183 -29.75 -24.19 -2.97
C SER A 183 -30.55 -24.63 -4.21
N ALA A 184 -30.11 -24.30 -5.44
CA ALA A 184 -30.86 -24.63 -6.66
C ALA A 184 -30.55 -26.00 -7.30
N SER A 185 -29.64 -26.80 -6.75
CA SER A 185 -29.23 -28.10 -7.33
C SER A 185 -29.73 -29.34 -6.57
N GLY A 186 -30.75 -29.23 -5.72
CA GLY A 186 -31.26 -30.29 -4.88
C GLY A 186 -32.71 -30.71 -5.09
N SER A 187 -33.29 -30.49 -6.30
CA SER A 187 -34.65 -30.99 -6.59
C SER A 187 -34.68 -31.63 -7.98
N ASN A 188 -34.20 -32.85 -8.07
CA ASN A 188 -34.63 -33.84 -9.09
C ASN A 188 -34.57 -35.22 -8.48
#